data_f00888c2145b6f630fe5a4a4b70c9add
#
_entry.id   f00888c2145b6f630fe5a4a4b70c9add
#
_cell.length_a   1.000
_cell.length_b   1.000
_cell.length_c   1.000
_cell.angle_alpha   90.00
_cell.angle_beta   90.00
_cell.angle_gamma   90.00
#
_symmetry.space_group_name_H-M   'P 1'
#
loop_
_entity.id
_entity.type
_entity.pdbx_description
1 polymer ?
#
loop_
_entity_poly.entity_id
_entity_poly.type
_entity_poly.pdbx_seq_one_letter_code
_entity_poly.pdbx_strand_id
1 'polypeptide(L)'
;ANNAHELMRAMETSVIRDCAEMAARASLFRAESRWGLYHYRVDHPQRNDSEWFCHCHLKKGEDGRMTSFKKPVESYIIPLDAEEMQAYDRLRVGAFAA
;
A
#
# COMPACT_ATOMS: atom_id res chain seq x y z
N ALA A 1 -10.34 16.75 27.52
CA ALA A 1 -11.02 17.75 26.67
C ALA A 1 -11.91 18.64 27.50
N ASN A 2 -11.85 19.94 27.30
CA ASN A 2 -12.60 20.94 28.10
C ASN A 2 -13.97 21.30 27.51
N ASN A 3 -14.24 20.89 26.29
CA ASN A 3 -15.50 21.13 25.59
C ASN A 3 -15.73 20.11 24.45
N ALA A 4 -16.92 20.15 23.85
CA ALA A 4 -17.31 19.22 22.80
C ALA A 4 -16.42 19.32 21.54
N HIS A 5 -15.96 20.50 21.21
CA HIS A 5 -15.08 20.72 20.05
C HIS A 5 -13.71 20.06 20.25
N GLU A 6 -13.12 20.20 21.44
CA GLU A 6 -11.85 19.54 21.78
C GLU A 6 -12.00 18.02 21.84
N LEU A 7 -13.14 17.51 22.33
CA LEU A 7 -13.43 16.09 22.35
C LEU A 7 -13.51 15.53 20.92
N MET A 8 -14.18 16.23 20.02
CA MET A 8 -14.27 15.85 18.60
C MET A 8 -12.88 15.80 17.96
N ARG A 9 -12.03 16.78 18.21
CA ARG A 9 -10.65 16.79 17.72
C ARG A 9 -9.82 15.63 18.28
N ALA A 10 -10.00 15.27 19.53
CA ALA A 10 -9.34 14.12 20.14
C ALA A 10 -9.77 12.81 19.46
N MET A 11 -11.06 12.67 19.13
CA MET A 11 -11.58 11.52 18.40
C MET A 11 -11.05 11.46 16.97
N GLU A 12 -10.99 12.60 16.27
CA GLU A 12 -10.39 12.70 14.94
C GLU A 12 -8.92 12.27 14.95
N THR A 13 -8.16 12.68 15.95
CA THR A 13 -6.76 12.31 16.12
C THR A 13 -6.60 10.79 16.26
N SER A 14 -7.49 10.15 17.00
CA SER A 14 -7.51 8.69 17.14
C SER A 14 -7.75 7.98 15.81
N VAL A 15 -8.70 8.47 15.01
CA VAL A 15 -8.99 7.92 13.66
C VAL A 15 -7.79 8.13 12.73
N ILE A 16 -7.18 9.31 12.74
CA ILE A 16 -5.98 9.62 11.94
C ILE A 16 -4.84 8.67 12.30
N ARG A 17 -4.62 8.43 13.58
CA ARG A 17 -3.60 7.48 14.05
C ARG A 17 -3.85 6.08 13.50
N ASP A 18 -5.07 5.59 13.57
CA ASP A 18 -5.42 4.25 13.10
C ASP A 18 -5.24 4.13 11.58
N CYS A 19 -5.66 5.13 10.83
CA CYS A 19 -5.46 5.18 9.37
C CYS A 19 -3.97 5.23 9.00
N ALA A 20 -3.18 6.01 9.72
CA ALA A 20 -1.74 6.11 9.50
C ALA A 20 -1.04 4.77 9.77
N GLU A 21 -1.43 4.06 10.83
CA GLU A 21 -0.91 2.73 11.14
C GLU A 21 -1.26 1.73 10.05
N MET A 22 -2.50 1.71 9.58
CA MET A 22 -2.94 0.84 8.49
C MET A 22 -2.15 1.09 7.20
N ALA A 23 -1.98 2.35 6.83
CA ALA A 23 -1.22 2.73 5.65
C ALA A 23 0.26 2.30 5.76
N ALA A 24 0.88 2.54 6.90
CA ALA A 24 2.27 2.17 7.14
C ALA A 24 2.48 0.65 7.11
N ARG A 25 1.59 -0.11 7.76
CA ARG A 25 1.68 -1.57 7.78
C ARG A 25 1.45 -2.17 6.40
N ALA A 26 0.49 -1.66 5.63
CA ALA A 26 0.25 -2.11 4.26
C ALA A 26 1.46 -1.84 3.36
N SER A 27 2.06 -0.67 3.48
CA SER A 27 3.24 -0.28 2.70
C SER A 27 4.46 -1.14 3.04
N LEU A 28 4.67 -1.47 4.31
CA LEU A 28 5.77 -2.34 4.75
C LEU A 28 5.54 -3.79 4.35
N PHE A 29 4.30 -4.24 4.35
CA PHE A 29 3.94 -5.61 3.98
C PHE A 29 4.22 -5.89 2.50
N ARG A 30 3.92 -4.95 1.60
CA ARG A 30 4.15 -5.09 0.17
C ARG A 30 5.62 -4.88 -0.16
N ALA A 31 6.36 -5.97 -0.33
CA ALA A 31 7.80 -5.97 -0.60
C ALA A 31 8.10 -5.85 -2.10
N GLU A 32 7.58 -4.81 -2.72
CA GLU A 32 7.82 -4.47 -4.13
C GLU A 32 7.60 -2.98 -4.37
N SER A 33 7.95 -2.51 -5.56
CA SER A 33 7.55 -1.19 -6.06
C SER A 33 6.52 -1.35 -7.18
N ARG A 34 5.46 -0.54 -7.16
CA ARG A 34 4.35 -0.65 -8.10
C ARG A 34 3.70 0.72 -8.33
N TRP A 35 3.12 0.93 -9.50
CA TRP A 35 2.44 2.17 -9.89
C TRP A 35 3.33 3.41 -9.85
N GLY A 36 4.59 3.26 -10.22
CA GLY A 36 5.52 4.38 -10.27
C GLY A 36 5.73 5.03 -8.91
N LEU A 37 5.33 6.29 -8.76
CA LEU A 37 5.52 7.03 -7.51
C LEU A 37 4.55 6.69 -6.39
N TYR A 38 3.46 5.96 -6.68
CA TYR A 38 2.43 5.70 -5.66
C TYR A 38 2.88 4.68 -4.62
N HIS A 39 3.72 3.74 -5.01
CA HIS A 39 4.31 2.78 -4.08
C HIS A 39 5.72 2.45 -4.53
N TYR A 40 6.68 3.21 -4.04
CA TYR A 40 8.10 3.00 -4.33
C TYR A 40 8.87 2.66 -3.05
N ARG A 41 9.57 1.53 -3.07
CA ARG A 41 10.43 1.10 -1.97
C ARG A 41 11.88 1.06 -2.43
N VAL A 42 12.74 1.77 -1.71
CA VAL A 42 14.17 1.81 -2.01
C VAL A 42 14.82 0.42 -1.84
N ASP A 43 14.35 -0.35 -0.86
CA ASP A 43 14.83 -1.70 -0.58
C ASP A 43 14.27 -2.76 -1.56
N HIS A 44 13.16 -2.47 -2.23
CA HIS A 44 12.54 -3.33 -3.24
C HIS A 44 12.10 -2.51 -4.46
N PRO A 45 13.05 -2.03 -5.29
CA PRO A 45 12.74 -1.09 -6.35
C PRO A 45 12.05 -1.70 -7.57
N GLN A 46 11.98 -3.04 -7.66
CA GLN A 46 11.41 -3.76 -8.80
C GLN A 46 9.96 -4.19 -8.54
N ARG A 47 9.18 -4.19 -9.61
CA ARG A 47 7.86 -4.79 -9.62
C ARG A 47 7.98 -6.30 -9.59
N ASN A 48 7.15 -6.98 -8.80
CA ASN A 48 7.16 -8.43 -8.65
C ASN A 48 5.74 -8.99 -8.77
N ASP A 49 5.29 -9.25 -10.00
CA ASP A 49 3.96 -9.79 -10.25
C ASP A 49 3.80 -11.24 -9.80
N SER A 50 4.89 -12.02 -9.76
CA SER A 50 4.82 -13.43 -9.37
C SER A 50 4.37 -13.60 -7.92
N GLU A 51 4.74 -12.67 -7.03
CA GLU A 51 4.39 -12.73 -5.61
C GLU A 51 3.38 -11.67 -5.18
N TRP A 52 3.32 -10.53 -5.89
CA TRP A 52 2.60 -9.35 -5.42
C TRP A 52 1.47 -8.89 -6.35
N PHE A 53 1.09 -9.69 -7.35
CA PHE A 53 -0.12 -9.42 -8.12
C PHE A 53 -1.35 -9.80 -7.33
N CYS A 54 -1.61 -9.01 -6.28
CA CYS A 54 -2.63 -9.29 -5.28
C CYS A 54 -3.07 -7.99 -4.59
N HIS A 55 -4.20 -8.07 -3.91
CA HIS A 55 -4.58 -7.05 -2.93
C HIS A 55 -3.91 -7.36 -1.59
N CYS A 56 -3.38 -6.34 -0.94
CA CYS A 56 -2.89 -6.44 0.43
C CYS A 56 -3.99 -6.01 1.39
N HIS A 57 -4.37 -6.89 2.29
CA HIS A 57 -5.42 -6.66 3.26
C HIS A 57 -4.85 -6.59 4.66
N LEU A 58 -5.45 -5.74 5.48
CA LEU A 58 -5.20 -5.68 6.91
C LEU A 58 -6.47 -6.07 7.65
N LYS A 59 -6.31 -6.81 8.71
CA LYS A 59 -7.42 -7.22 9.57
C LYS A 59 -7.00 -7.08 11.03
N LYS A 60 -7.91 -6.59 11.85
CA LYS A 60 -7.73 -6.56 13.29
C LYS A 60 -7.90 -7.97 13.84
N GLY A 61 -6.87 -8.49 14.51
CA GLY A 61 -6.91 -9.78 15.18
C GLY A 61 -7.65 -9.73 16.51
N GLU A 62 -7.88 -10.90 17.10
CA GLU A 62 -8.55 -11.03 18.41
C GLU A 62 -7.76 -10.34 19.53
N ASP A 63 -6.43 -10.30 19.41
CA ASP A 63 -5.52 -9.62 20.33
C ASP A 63 -5.46 -8.10 20.12
N GLY A 64 -6.23 -7.56 19.18
CA GLY A 64 -6.24 -6.15 18.82
C GLY A 64 -5.11 -5.70 17.89
N ARG A 65 -4.21 -6.59 17.49
CA ARG A 65 -3.13 -6.29 16.55
C ARG A 65 -3.59 -6.40 15.10
N MET A 66 -2.99 -5.60 14.23
CA MET A 66 -3.23 -5.70 12.80
C MET A 66 -2.46 -6.86 12.21
N THR A 67 -3.15 -7.70 11.45
CA THR A 67 -2.55 -8.76 10.66
C THR A 67 -2.67 -8.45 9.18
N SER A 68 -1.65 -8.79 8.40
CA SER A 68 -1.60 -8.55 6.97
C SER A 68 -1.72 -9.85 6.20
N PHE A 69 -2.46 -9.85 5.09
CA PHE A 69 -2.56 -11.02 4.23
C PHE A 69 -2.78 -10.59 2.77
N LYS A 70 -2.48 -11.52 1.87
CA LYS A 70 -2.65 -11.33 0.42
C LYS A 70 -3.96 -11.95 -0.04
N LYS A 71 -4.65 -11.26 -0.93
CA LYS A 71 -5.79 -11.81 -1.67
C LYS A 71 -5.45 -11.76 -3.17
N PRO A 72 -5.33 -12.91 -3.85
CA PRO A 72 -4.98 -12.94 -5.26
C PRO A 72 -5.95 -12.15 -6.14
N VAL A 73 -5.43 -11.52 -7.17
CA VAL A 73 -6.22 -10.86 -8.21
C VAL A 73 -6.33 -11.83 -9.39
N GLU A 74 -7.50 -11.88 -10.01
CA GLU A 74 -7.71 -12.66 -11.22
C GLU A 74 -6.87 -12.11 -12.39
N SER A 75 -6.58 -12.97 -13.35
CA SER A 75 -5.84 -12.57 -14.55
C SER A 75 -6.57 -11.47 -15.32
N TYR A 76 -5.81 -10.61 -15.99
CA TYR A 76 -6.39 -9.63 -16.90
C TYR A 76 -7.21 -10.33 -18.00
N ILE A 77 -8.30 -9.69 -18.41
CA ILE A 77 -9.10 -10.16 -19.55
C ILE A 77 -8.25 -10.16 -20.83
N ILE A 78 -7.41 -9.12 -20.96
CA ILE A 78 -6.40 -9.03 -22.03
C ILE A 78 -5.05 -9.24 -21.34
N PRO A 79 -4.32 -10.31 -21.66
CA PRO A 79 -3.00 -10.54 -21.07
C PRO A 79 -2.05 -9.39 -21.40
N LEU A 80 -1.35 -8.89 -20.39
CA LEU A 80 -0.32 -7.87 -20.54
C LEU A 80 1.04 -8.52 -20.33
N ASP A 81 2.02 -8.10 -21.14
CA ASP A 81 3.40 -8.50 -20.96
C ASP A 81 3.97 -7.83 -19.69
N ALA A 82 4.50 -8.66 -18.78
CA ALA A 82 5.09 -8.17 -17.54
C ALA A 82 6.29 -7.25 -17.78
N GLU A 83 7.07 -7.50 -18.83
CA GLU A 83 8.20 -6.65 -19.22
C GLU A 83 7.74 -5.26 -19.66
N GLU A 84 6.70 -5.19 -20.47
CA GLU A 84 6.11 -3.92 -20.91
C GLU A 84 5.59 -3.09 -19.73
N MET A 85 4.91 -3.74 -18.79
CA MET A 85 4.40 -3.09 -17.59
C MET A 85 5.52 -2.58 -16.69
N GLN A 86 6.58 -3.36 -16.52
CA GLN A 86 7.76 -2.92 -15.75
C GLN A 86 8.49 -1.76 -16.43
N ALA A 87 8.60 -1.78 -17.74
CA ALA A 87 9.18 -0.70 -18.51
C ALA A 87 8.37 0.59 -18.34
N TYR A 88 7.05 0.49 -18.38
CA TYR A 88 6.16 1.63 -18.15
C TYR A 88 6.32 2.22 -16.75
N ASP A 89 6.35 1.37 -15.72
CA ASP A 89 6.55 1.81 -14.33
C ASP A 89 7.91 2.51 -14.16
N ARG A 90 8.97 1.98 -14.76
CA ARG A 90 10.32 2.58 -14.75
C ARG A 90 10.35 3.96 -15.42
N LEU A 91 9.68 4.09 -16.55
CA LEU A 91 9.59 5.37 -17.26
C LEU A 91 8.88 6.43 -16.43
N ARG A 92 7.80 6.07 -15.73
CA ARG A 92 7.10 6.99 -14.84
C ARG A 92 7.98 7.47 -13.69
N VAL A 93 8.65 6.55 -13.02
CA VAL A 93 9.57 6.88 -11.92
C VAL A 93 10.71 7.77 -12.42
N GLY A 94 11.32 7.43 -13.56
CA GLY A 94 12.40 8.20 -14.16
C GLY A 94 11.99 9.63 -14.54
N ALA A 95 10.76 9.83 -15.02
CA ALA A 95 10.25 11.15 -15.38
C ALA A 95 10.10 12.09 -14.18
N PHE A 96 9.92 11.56 -12.98
CA PHE A 96 9.76 12.34 -11.75
C PHE A 96 11.02 12.37 -10.87
N ALA A 97 11.94 11.45 -11.06
CA ALA A 97 13.18 11.36 -10.30
C ALA A 97 14.31 12.22 -10.86
N ALA A 98 14.14 12.77 -12.06
CA ALA A 98 15.13 13.61 -12.72
C ALA A 98 15.24 15.02 -12.14
#